data_9d3c36c5946d59f07ffe3490bc2a1492
#
_entry.id   9d3c36c5946d59f07ffe3490bc2a1492
#
_cell.length_a   1.000
_cell.length_b   1.000
_cell.length_c   1.000
_cell.angle_alpha   90.00
_cell.angle_beta   90.00
_cell.angle_gamma   90.00
#
_symmetry.space_group_name_H-M   'P 1'
#
loop_
_entity.id
_entity.type
_entity.pdbx_description
1 polymer ?
#
loop_
_entity_poly.entity_id
_entity_poly.type
_entity_poly.pdbx_seq_one_letter_code
_entity_poly.pdbx_strand_id
1 'polypeptide(L)'
;MDENLFNLNNKIYSNNNNILLEIVKDLNQIINYSKDNLIIKILGNVINKMNYIINENKKNIDLIRNDISSILKKFDELKINNTINNQELKFPDGKYIGQVVNGITEGKGIWYGTKEPYIGDRYEGDWRNGKREGKGIYYYNNGNREMGDYYCGESIGRHVMLTKNGEVKVKMY
;
A
#
# COMPACT_ATOMS: atom_id res chain seq x y z
N MET A 1 -4.23 1.07 -4.12
CA MET A 1 -5.32 1.37 -5.10
C MET A 1 -4.95 0.63 -6.35
N ASP A 2 -5.86 -0.19 -6.87
CA ASP A 2 -5.57 -1.14 -7.92
C ASP A 2 -5.30 -0.38 -9.23
N GLU A 3 -4.09 -0.51 -9.76
CA GLU A 3 -3.63 0.10 -11.03
C GLU A 3 -4.56 -0.29 -12.19
N ASN A 4 -5.19 -1.45 -12.08
CA ASN A 4 -6.19 -1.94 -13.01
C ASN A 4 -7.48 -1.11 -13.00
N LEU A 5 -7.95 -0.64 -11.84
CA LEU A 5 -9.17 0.17 -11.73
C LEU A 5 -8.94 1.58 -12.31
N PHE A 6 -7.75 2.14 -12.09
CA PHE A 6 -7.35 3.43 -12.67
C PHE A 6 -7.26 3.36 -14.20
N ASN A 7 -6.64 2.31 -14.73
CA ASN A 7 -6.52 2.08 -16.18
C ASN A 7 -7.86 1.80 -16.83
N LEU A 8 -8.76 1.05 -16.16
CA LEU A 8 -10.11 0.77 -16.67
C LEU A 8 -10.95 2.05 -16.75
N ASN A 9 -10.94 2.88 -15.73
CA ASN A 9 -11.67 4.17 -15.74
C ASN A 9 -11.16 5.10 -16.84
N ASN A 10 -9.84 5.21 -17.02
CA ASN A 10 -9.26 6.01 -18.11
C ASN A 10 -9.68 5.49 -19.49
N LYS A 11 -9.77 4.17 -19.66
CA LYS A 11 -10.19 3.54 -20.92
C LYS A 11 -11.68 3.79 -21.22
N ILE A 12 -12.55 3.74 -20.19
CA ILE A 12 -13.99 4.03 -20.33
C ILE A 12 -14.21 5.51 -20.68
N TYR A 13 -13.51 6.44 -20.01
CA TYR A 13 -13.62 7.88 -20.30
C TYR A 13 -13.08 8.23 -21.69
N SER A 14 -11.97 7.64 -22.11
CA SER A 14 -11.41 7.81 -23.44
C SER A 14 -12.38 7.32 -24.52
N ASN A 15 -13.03 6.16 -24.31
CA ASN A 15 -14.02 5.62 -25.24
C ASN A 15 -15.25 6.52 -25.35
N ASN A 16 -15.80 7.03 -24.25
CA ASN A 16 -16.99 7.87 -24.28
C ASN A 16 -16.75 9.20 -25.02
N ASN A 17 -15.58 9.83 -24.82
CA ASN A 17 -15.23 11.04 -25.55
C ASN A 17 -14.98 10.77 -27.04
N ASN A 18 -14.40 9.63 -27.40
CA ASN A 18 -14.20 9.26 -28.80
C ASN A 18 -15.53 9.02 -29.51
N ILE A 19 -16.50 8.35 -28.86
CA ILE A 19 -17.87 8.16 -29.39
C ILE A 19 -18.55 9.51 -29.64
N LEU A 20 -18.47 10.43 -28.68
CA LEU A 20 -19.06 11.77 -28.85
C LEU A 20 -18.42 12.54 -30.00
N LEU A 21 -17.10 12.44 -30.18
CA LEU A 21 -16.38 13.05 -31.32
C LEU A 21 -16.78 12.45 -32.66
N GLU A 22 -17.02 11.15 -32.73
CA GLU A 22 -17.52 10.47 -33.93
C GLU A 22 -18.92 10.94 -34.28
N ILE A 23 -19.83 11.00 -33.30
CA ILE A 23 -21.19 11.54 -33.51
C ILE A 23 -21.15 12.98 -34.00
N VAL A 24 -20.26 13.83 -33.47
CA VAL A 24 -20.10 15.22 -33.95
C VAL A 24 -19.65 15.25 -35.40
N LYS A 25 -18.74 14.36 -35.83
CA LYS A 25 -18.31 14.25 -37.23
C LYS A 25 -19.46 13.84 -38.14
N ASP A 26 -20.25 12.84 -37.75
CA ASP A 26 -21.37 12.33 -38.53
C ASP A 26 -22.45 13.41 -38.68
N LEU A 27 -22.77 14.15 -37.62
CA LEU A 27 -23.71 15.27 -37.64
C LEU A 27 -23.21 16.41 -38.56
N ASN A 28 -21.93 16.73 -38.54
CA ASN A 28 -21.36 17.72 -39.47
C ASN A 28 -21.46 17.25 -40.96
N GLN A 29 -21.29 15.96 -41.21
CA GLN A 29 -21.48 15.39 -42.51
C GLN A 29 -22.95 15.52 -42.98
N ILE A 30 -23.92 15.22 -42.15
CA ILE A 30 -25.35 15.41 -42.42
C ILE A 30 -25.65 16.87 -42.72
N ILE A 31 -25.12 17.81 -41.94
CA ILE A 31 -25.27 19.27 -42.21
C ILE A 31 -24.79 19.67 -43.61
N ASN A 32 -23.64 19.13 -44.03
CA ASN A 32 -23.04 19.46 -45.32
C ASN A 32 -23.87 18.94 -46.52
N TYR A 33 -24.66 17.87 -46.32
CA TYR A 33 -25.55 17.34 -47.37
C TYR A 33 -26.96 17.87 -47.32
N SER A 34 -27.37 18.54 -46.21
CA SER A 34 -28.73 19.07 -46.07
C SER A 34 -28.91 20.37 -46.86
N LYS A 35 -30.03 20.48 -47.56
CA LYS A 35 -30.52 21.72 -48.17
C LYS A 35 -31.56 22.44 -47.31
N ASP A 36 -31.96 21.86 -46.17
CA ASP A 36 -32.95 22.40 -45.28
C ASP A 36 -32.29 23.26 -44.18
N ASN A 37 -32.51 24.57 -44.27
CA ASN A 37 -31.93 25.53 -43.35
C ASN A 37 -32.37 25.32 -41.88
N LEU A 38 -33.57 24.77 -41.66
CA LEU A 38 -34.04 24.47 -40.29
C LEU A 38 -33.28 23.28 -39.68
N ILE A 39 -33.09 22.24 -40.46
CA ILE A 39 -32.30 21.08 -40.04
C ILE A 39 -30.86 21.48 -39.73
N ILE A 40 -30.23 22.27 -40.61
CA ILE A 40 -28.86 22.80 -40.39
C ILE A 40 -28.77 23.55 -39.08
N LYS A 41 -29.73 24.41 -38.78
CA LYS A 41 -29.75 25.20 -37.56
C LYS A 41 -29.92 24.33 -36.29
N ILE A 42 -30.83 23.34 -36.34
CA ILE A 42 -31.05 22.44 -35.22
C ILE A 42 -29.79 21.57 -34.94
N LEU A 43 -29.20 20.99 -35.98
CA LEU A 43 -28.00 20.18 -35.83
C LEU A 43 -26.81 20.98 -35.37
N GLY A 44 -26.63 22.21 -35.84
CA GLY A 44 -25.61 23.13 -35.35
C GLY A 44 -25.73 23.41 -33.86
N ASN A 45 -26.94 23.61 -33.34
CA ASN A 45 -27.17 23.79 -31.90
C ASN A 45 -26.84 22.53 -31.09
N VAL A 46 -27.17 21.33 -31.62
CA VAL A 46 -26.83 20.08 -30.98
C VAL A 46 -25.30 19.87 -30.91
N ILE A 47 -24.62 20.12 -32.02
CA ILE A 47 -23.14 20.04 -32.08
C ILE A 47 -22.48 20.98 -31.08
N ASN A 48 -22.95 22.23 -30.99
CA ASN A 48 -22.41 23.18 -30.03
C ASN A 48 -22.60 22.75 -28.58
N LYS A 49 -23.74 22.16 -28.22
CA LYS A 49 -23.97 21.60 -26.89
C LYS A 49 -23.06 20.40 -26.62
N MET A 50 -22.88 19.51 -27.59
CA MET A 50 -21.97 18.36 -27.46
C MET A 50 -20.51 18.79 -27.26
N ASN A 51 -20.05 19.76 -28.05
CA ASN A 51 -18.71 20.32 -27.90
C ASN A 51 -18.49 20.96 -26.52
N TYR A 52 -19.51 21.67 -26.00
CA TYR A 52 -19.47 22.21 -24.65
C TYR A 52 -19.29 21.11 -23.60
N ILE A 53 -20.08 20.02 -23.71
CA ILE A 53 -19.98 18.87 -22.77
C ILE A 53 -18.62 18.19 -22.87
N ILE A 54 -18.10 18.00 -24.06
CA ILE A 54 -16.77 17.40 -24.28
C ILE A 54 -15.69 18.24 -23.59
N ASN A 55 -15.72 19.54 -23.76
CA ASN A 55 -14.74 20.45 -23.18
C ASN A 55 -14.83 20.53 -21.65
N GLU A 56 -16.03 20.56 -21.07
CA GLU A 56 -16.22 20.52 -19.62
C GLU A 56 -15.72 19.18 -19.03
N ASN A 57 -16.03 18.05 -19.67
CA ASN A 57 -15.53 16.75 -19.25
C ASN A 57 -14.01 16.69 -19.28
N LYS A 58 -13.37 17.21 -20.32
CA LYS A 58 -11.90 17.29 -20.44
C LYS A 58 -11.30 18.10 -19.30
N LYS A 59 -11.86 19.25 -19.00
CA LYS A 59 -11.42 20.13 -17.90
C LYS A 59 -11.54 19.44 -16.54
N ASN A 60 -12.64 18.73 -16.28
CA ASN A 60 -12.84 17.99 -15.05
C ASN A 60 -11.84 16.83 -14.91
N ILE A 61 -11.53 16.13 -15.99
CA ILE A 61 -10.52 15.08 -16.01
C ILE A 61 -9.13 15.65 -15.67
N ASP A 62 -8.76 16.78 -16.22
CA ASP A 62 -7.46 17.42 -15.95
C ASP A 62 -7.37 17.89 -14.49
N LEU A 63 -8.44 18.40 -13.89
CA LEU A 63 -8.51 18.73 -12.47
C LEU A 63 -8.30 17.48 -11.60
N ILE A 64 -9.05 16.41 -11.87
CA ILE A 64 -8.93 15.14 -11.12
C ILE A 64 -7.50 14.56 -11.26
N ARG A 65 -6.91 14.63 -12.46
CA ARG A 65 -5.53 14.16 -12.69
C ARG A 65 -4.52 14.94 -11.86
N ASN A 66 -4.68 16.26 -11.74
CA ASN A 66 -3.83 17.09 -10.91
C ASN A 66 -3.98 16.77 -9.42
N ASP A 67 -5.22 16.54 -8.95
CA ASP A 67 -5.49 16.15 -7.57
C ASP A 67 -4.86 14.78 -7.25
N ILE A 68 -5.01 13.80 -8.14
CA ILE A 68 -4.38 12.47 -8.00
C ILE A 68 -2.85 12.61 -7.94
N SER A 69 -2.26 13.41 -8.81
CA SER A 69 -0.81 13.65 -8.82
C SER A 69 -0.32 14.27 -7.50
N SER A 70 -1.09 15.20 -6.94
CA SER A 70 -0.79 15.80 -5.64
C SER A 70 -0.90 14.79 -4.50
N ILE A 71 -1.92 13.93 -4.52
CA ILE A 71 -2.11 12.86 -3.53
C ILE A 71 -0.96 11.84 -3.61
N LEU A 72 -0.59 11.40 -4.81
CA LEU A 72 0.52 10.47 -5.01
C LEU A 72 1.84 11.04 -4.47
N LYS A 73 2.12 12.32 -4.75
CA LYS A 73 3.32 12.99 -4.22
C LYS A 73 3.34 12.99 -2.69
N LYS A 74 2.21 13.32 -2.04
CA LYS A 74 2.09 13.25 -0.58
C LYS A 74 2.27 11.83 -0.04
N PHE A 75 1.79 10.83 -0.77
CA PHE A 75 1.94 9.42 -0.41
C PHE A 75 3.41 8.98 -0.47
N ASP A 76 4.15 9.44 -1.48
CA ASP A 76 5.58 9.16 -1.61
C ASP A 76 6.39 9.87 -0.51
N GLU A 77 6.04 11.12 -0.17
CA GLU A 77 6.63 11.85 0.96
C GLU A 77 6.36 11.12 2.29
N LEU A 78 5.15 10.58 2.50
CA LEU A 78 4.82 9.77 3.67
C LEU A 78 5.57 8.43 3.70
N LYS A 79 5.76 7.77 2.55
CA LYS A 79 6.57 6.56 2.42
C LYS A 79 8.05 6.81 2.74
N ILE A 80 8.60 7.92 2.29
CA ILE A 80 9.99 8.30 2.58
C ILE A 80 10.17 8.54 4.08
N ASN A 81 9.21 9.19 4.74
CA ASN A 81 9.24 9.42 6.18
C ASN A 81 8.98 8.13 7.00
N ASN A 82 8.29 7.15 6.42
CA ASN A 82 8.11 5.80 6.93
C ASN A 82 9.13 4.80 6.35
N THR A 83 10.24 5.27 5.75
CA THR A 83 11.29 4.36 5.31
C THR A 83 11.74 3.58 6.52
N ILE A 84 11.42 2.30 6.49
CA ILE A 84 11.75 1.28 7.48
C ILE A 84 13.28 1.19 7.54
N ASN A 85 13.88 2.14 8.22
CA ASN A 85 15.31 2.11 8.50
C ASN A 85 15.50 1.07 9.60
N ASN A 86 16.23 0.02 9.32
CA ASN A 86 16.73 -0.84 10.36
C ASN A 86 17.58 0.02 11.28
N GLN A 87 17.07 0.26 12.47
CA GLN A 87 17.73 1.05 13.50
C GLN A 87 18.21 0.13 14.62
N GLU A 88 19.28 0.53 15.28
CA GLU A 88 19.69 -0.09 16.54
C GLU A 88 19.11 0.73 17.70
N LEU A 89 18.31 0.06 18.55
CA LEU A 89 17.84 0.60 19.82
C LEU A 89 18.48 -0.15 20.98
N LYS A 90 18.92 0.58 22.02
CA LYS A 90 19.47 0.01 23.23
C LYS A 90 18.41 -0.06 24.32
N PHE A 91 18.29 -1.23 24.94
CA PHE A 91 17.44 -1.48 26.09
C PHE A 91 18.27 -1.81 27.33
N PRO A 92 17.71 -1.74 28.54
CA PRO A 92 18.43 -2.07 29.76
C PRO A 92 19.01 -3.49 29.79
N ASP A 93 18.36 -4.45 29.12
CA ASP A 93 18.68 -5.89 29.09
C ASP A 93 19.31 -6.34 27.77
N GLY A 94 19.30 -5.48 26.72
CA GLY A 94 19.78 -5.88 25.42
C GLY A 94 19.81 -4.78 24.37
N LYS A 95 19.88 -5.19 23.12
CA LYS A 95 19.77 -4.30 21.97
C LYS A 95 18.84 -4.89 20.92
N TYR A 96 18.16 -4.05 20.20
CA TYR A 96 17.30 -4.39 19.07
C TYR A 96 17.89 -3.85 17.78
N ILE A 97 17.76 -4.62 16.69
CA ILE A 97 18.10 -4.20 15.33
C ILE A 97 16.92 -4.56 14.45
N GLY A 98 16.28 -3.57 13.85
CA GLY A 98 15.09 -3.81 13.02
C GLY A 98 14.31 -2.55 12.74
N GLN A 99 13.06 -2.76 12.36
CA GLN A 99 12.15 -1.70 11.98
C GLN A 99 11.71 -0.89 13.22
N VAL A 100 11.79 0.43 13.12
CA VAL A 100 11.45 1.35 14.20
C VAL A 100 10.54 2.45 13.66
N VAL A 101 9.44 2.71 14.35
CA VAL A 101 8.53 3.81 14.07
C VAL A 101 8.44 4.70 15.31
N ASN A 102 8.75 5.98 15.16
CA ASN A 102 8.74 6.96 16.26
C ASN A 102 9.55 6.52 17.51
N GLY A 103 10.70 5.85 17.30
CA GLY A 103 11.54 5.37 18.39
C GLY A 103 11.06 4.08 19.07
N ILE A 104 10.00 3.44 18.54
CA ILE A 104 9.39 2.21 19.08
C ILE A 104 9.64 1.07 18.09
N THR A 105 9.99 -0.14 18.61
CA THR A 105 10.18 -1.32 17.76
C THR A 105 8.86 -1.72 17.11
N GLU A 106 8.91 -1.94 15.78
CA GLU A 106 7.75 -2.24 14.94
C GLU A 106 8.17 -3.21 13.83
N GLY A 107 7.22 -3.97 13.25
CA GLY A 107 7.49 -4.84 12.08
C GLY A 107 8.47 -5.96 12.38
N LYS A 108 9.48 -6.14 11.52
CA LYS A 108 10.51 -7.20 11.67
C LYS A 108 11.74 -6.69 12.39
N GLY A 109 12.27 -7.51 13.33
CA GLY A 109 13.50 -7.16 14.02
C GLY A 109 14.07 -8.27 14.87
N ILE A 110 15.31 -8.03 15.31
CA ILE A 110 16.10 -8.96 16.12
C ILE A 110 16.48 -8.27 17.43
N TRP A 111 16.16 -8.89 18.53
CA TRP A 111 16.65 -8.49 19.84
C TRP A 111 17.78 -9.42 20.29
N TYR A 112 18.81 -8.85 20.89
CA TYR A 112 19.97 -9.55 21.46
C TYR A 112 20.06 -9.23 22.95
N GLY A 113 20.06 -10.26 23.78
CA GLY A 113 20.36 -10.13 25.22
C GLY A 113 21.82 -9.82 25.46
N THR A 114 22.10 -8.74 26.18
CA THR A 114 23.47 -8.26 26.47
C THR A 114 23.77 -8.22 27.96
N LYS A 115 22.79 -8.52 28.82
CA LYS A 115 22.92 -8.59 30.27
C LYS A 115 22.22 -9.80 30.83
N GLU A 116 22.63 -10.20 32.02
CA GLU A 116 21.96 -11.26 32.77
C GLU A 116 20.48 -10.92 33.04
N PRO A 117 19.56 -11.89 32.96
CA PRO A 117 19.81 -13.33 32.70
C PRO A 117 19.85 -13.72 31.21
N TYR A 118 19.85 -12.76 30.28
CA TYR A 118 19.62 -12.97 28.84
C TYR A 118 20.90 -12.92 28.00
N ILE A 119 22.08 -12.88 28.62
CA ILE A 119 23.34 -12.85 27.86
C ILE A 119 23.42 -14.01 26.87
N GLY A 120 23.57 -13.67 25.56
CA GLY A 120 23.68 -14.65 24.48
C GLY A 120 22.33 -15.15 23.92
N ASP A 121 21.22 -14.76 24.54
CA ASP A 121 19.90 -15.02 23.99
C ASP A 121 19.61 -14.07 22.80
N ARG A 122 18.75 -14.52 21.91
CA ARG A 122 18.30 -13.73 20.76
C ARG A 122 16.83 -14.04 20.43
N TYR A 123 16.05 -13.02 20.15
CA TYR A 123 14.73 -13.17 19.56
C TYR A 123 14.72 -12.58 18.14
N GLU A 124 14.13 -13.29 17.21
CA GLU A 124 13.95 -12.88 15.83
C GLU A 124 12.48 -13.06 15.44
N GLY A 125 11.79 -11.98 15.05
CA GLY A 125 10.36 -12.08 14.75
C GLY A 125 9.68 -10.75 14.54
N ASP A 126 8.36 -10.82 14.70
CA ASP A 126 7.48 -9.66 14.58
C ASP A 126 7.44 -8.84 15.87
N TRP A 127 7.32 -7.53 15.68
CA TRP A 127 7.25 -6.54 16.76
C TRP A 127 6.10 -5.58 16.52
N ARG A 128 5.42 -5.19 17.58
CA ARG A 128 4.34 -4.21 17.52
C ARG A 128 4.32 -3.39 18.82
N ASN A 129 4.34 -2.06 18.65
CA ASN A 129 4.29 -1.13 19.79
C ASN A 129 5.33 -1.48 20.89
N GLY A 130 6.56 -1.81 20.52
CA GLY A 130 7.64 -2.12 21.45
C GLY A 130 7.65 -3.53 22.03
N LYS A 131 6.73 -4.42 21.59
CA LYS A 131 6.57 -5.78 22.12
C LYS A 131 6.68 -6.82 21.02
N ARG A 132 7.09 -8.05 21.40
CA ARG A 132 7.04 -9.22 20.52
C ARG A 132 5.58 -9.49 20.16
N GLU A 133 5.31 -9.72 18.87
CA GLU A 133 3.98 -9.94 18.34
C GLU A 133 4.05 -10.93 17.17
N GLY A 134 2.93 -11.64 16.88
CA GLY A 134 2.89 -12.57 15.74
C GLY A 134 3.91 -13.69 15.83
N LYS A 135 4.60 -14.00 14.73
CA LYS A 135 5.52 -15.15 14.66
C LYS A 135 6.95 -14.77 15.03
N GLY A 136 7.60 -15.64 15.83
CA GLY A 136 8.99 -15.43 16.20
C GLY A 136 9.74 -16.71 16.57
N ILE A 137 11.06 -16.55 16.62
CA ILE A 137 12.00 -17.58 17.08
C ILE A 137 12.84 -17.01 18.20
N TYR A 138 12.83 -17.68 19.34
CA TYR A 138 13.72 -17.38 20.46
C TYR A 138 14.88 -18.36 20.44
N TYR A 139 16.08 -17.85 20.43
CA TYR A 139 17.34 -18.60 20.50
C TYR A 139 17.92 -18.42 21.88
N TYR A 140 18.01 -19.50 22.62
CA TYR A 140 18.59 -19.53 23.95
C TYR A 140 20.12 -19.62 23.87
N ASN A 141 20.82 -19.02 24.81
CA ASN A 141 22.28 -19.07 24.91
C ASN A 141 22.84 -20.52 25.05
N ASN A 142 21.99 -21.45 25.53
CA ASN A 142 22.34 -22.86 25.66
C ASN A 142 22.26 -23.65 24.34
N GLY A 143 21.94 -23.00 23.20
CA GLY A 143 21.82 -23.56 21.86
C GLY A 143 20.46 -24.14 21.50
N ASN A 144 19.47 -24.09 22.40
CA ASN A 144 18.09 -24.40 22.05
C ASN A 144 17.46 -23.27 21.25
N ARG A 145 16.41 -23.57 20.47
CA ARG A 145 15.58 -22.57 19.80
C ARG A 145 14.11 -22.93 19.91
N GLU A 146 13.27 -21.93 20.08
CA GLU A 146 11.83 -22.10 20.26
C GLU A 146 11.06 -21.22 19.26
N MET A 147 10.16 -21.80 18.49
CA MET A 147 9.34 -21.12 17.48
C MET A 147 7.89 -21.17 17.88
N GLY A 148 7.19 -20.06 17.73
CA GLY A 148 5.76 -19.99 18.02
C GLY A 148 5.19 -18.60 17.81
N ASP A 149 3.98 -18.42 18.33
CA ASP A 149 3.24 -17.16 18.26
C ASP A 149 3.41 -16.37 19.56
N TYR A 150 3.47 -15.04 19.41
CA TYR A 150 3.64 -14.09 20.49
C TYR A 150 2.51 -13.06 20.47
N TYR A 151 2.04 -12.64 21.63
CA TYR A 151 1.07 -11.58 21.78
C TYR A 151 1.44 -10.69 22.97
N CYS A 152 1.52 -9.38 22.74
CA CYS A 152 1.89 -8.38 23.76
C CYS A 152 3.18 -8.69 24.53
N GLY A 153 4.15 -9.37 23.90
CA GLY A 153 5.44 -9.75 24.49
C GLY A 153 5.51 -11.15 25.07
N GLU A 154 4.38 -11.85 25.22
CA GLU A 154 4.30 -13.18 25.81
C GLU A 154 4.15 -14.25 24.75
N SER A 155 4.66 -15.45 25.03
CA SER A 155 4.42 -16.64 24.21
C SER A 155 2.97 -17.10 24.35
N ILE A 156 2.32 -17.45 23.24
CA ILE A 156 0.94 -17.94 23.24
C ILE A 156 0.77 -19.19 22.41
N GLY A 157 -0.18 -20.04 22.80
CA GLY A 157 -0.56 -21.22 22.06
C GLY A 157 0.54 -22.27 21.94
N ARG A 158 0.67 -22.91 20.78
CA ARG A 158 1.59 -24.02 20.55
C ARG A 158 2.95 -23.53 20.07
N HIS A 159 3.99 -23.84 20.84
CA HIS A 159 5.38 -23.61 20.47
C HIS A 159 6.11 -24.93 20.19
N VAL A 160 7.09 -24.88 19.29
CA VAL A 160 7.99 -26.00 19.01
C VAL A 160 9.40 -25.60 19.42
N MET A 161 9.98 -26.33 20.35
CA MET A 161 11.36 -26.19 20.78
C MET A 161 12.24 -27.27 20.10
N LEU A 162 13.30 -26.83 19.46
CA LEU A 162 14.38 -27.69 19.02
C LEU A 162 15.56 -27.52 19.98
N THR A 163 15.93 -28.60 20.65
CA THR A 163 17.09 -28.62 21.57
C THR A 163 18.39 -28.62 20.77
N LYS A 164 19.52 -28.25 21.42
CA LYS A 164 20.87 -28.33 20.84
C LYS A 164 21.26 -29.74 20.39
N ASN A 165 20.64 -30.74 20.98
CA ASN A 165 20.91 -32.16 20.66
C ASN A 165 20.00 -32.71 19.55
N GLY A 166 19.13 -31.85 18.93
CA GLY A 166 18.23 -32.22 17.85
C GLY A 166 16.87 -32.79 18.30
N GLU A 167 16.57 -32.80 19.60
CA GLU A 167 15.25 -33.24 20.09
C GLU A 167 14.19 -32.14 19.80
N VAL A 168 13.01 -32.61 19.41
CA VAL A 168 11.84 -31.72 19.20
C VAL A 168 10.90 -31.89 20.39
N LYS A 169 10.52 -30.75 21.03
CA LYS A 169 9.55 -30.69 22.12
C LYS A 169 8.44 -29.73 21.78
N VAL A 170 7.21 -30.04 22.18
CA VAL A 170 6.05 -29.15 22.03
C VAL A 170 5.73 -28.57 23.39
N LYS A 171 5.53 -27.24 23.43
CA LYS A 171 5.06 -26.51 24.59
C LYS A 171 3.73 -25.85 24.30
N MET A 172 2.89 -25.71 25.31
CA MET A 172 1.62 -24.97 25.26
C MET A 172 1.69 -23.85 26.29
N TYR A 173 1.39 -22.63 25.84
CA TYR A 173 1.37 -21.41 26.65
C TYR A 173 -0.05 -20.87 26.77
#